data_72bf3388e1d73f76487651f0fd5e0c43
#
_entry.id   72bf3388e1d73f76487651f0fd5e0c43
#
_cell.length_a   1.000
_cell.length_b   1.000
_cell.length_c   1.000
_cell.angle_alpha   90.00
_cell.angle_beta   90.00
_cell.angle_gamma   90.00
#
_symmetry.space_group_name_H-M   'P 1'
#
loop_
_entity.id
_entity.type
_entity.pdbx_description
1 polymer ?
#
loop_
_entity_poly.entity_id
_entity_poly.type
_entity_poly.pdbx_seq_one_letter_code
_entity_poly.pdbx_strand_id
1 'polypeptide(L)' 'PDAQEMARTIVATQQQEIDTMQRLLG' A
#
# COMPACT_ATOMS: atom_id res chain seq x y z
N PRO A 1 -3.10 -11.29 -15.20
CA PRO A 1 -2.18 -10.38 -14.54
C PRO A 1 -0.95 -11.14 -14.08
N ASP A 2 0.21 -10.51 -14.18
CA ASP A 2 1.40 -11.20 -13.78
C ASP A 2 1.71 -10.94 -12.30
N ALA A 3 2.60 -11.76 -11.74
CA ALA A 3 2.91 -11.69 -10.32
C ALA A 3 3.60 -10.40 -9.94
N GLN A 4 4.37 -9.82 -10.85
CA GLN A 4 5.07 -8.57 -10.58
C GLN A 4 4.10 -7.40 -10.44
N GLU A 5 3.11 -7.35 -11.33
CA GLU A 5 2.10 -6.31 -11.22
C GLU A 5 1.30 -6.44 -9.93
N MET A 6 0.95 -7.67 -9.58
CA MET A 6 0.23 -7.92 -8.35
C MET A 6 1.06 -7.48 -7.13
N ALA A 7 2.34 -7.79 -7.13
CA ALA A 7 3.22 -7.41 -6.04
C ALA A 7 3.32 -5.89 -5.91
N ARG A 8 3.41 -5.18 -7.03
CA ARG A 8 3.46 -3.72 -7.00
C ARG A 8 2.19 -3.13 -6.44
N THR A 9 1.05 -3.70 -6.82
CA THR A 9 -0.24 -3.25 -6.34
C THR A 9 -0.35 -3.43 -4.82
N ILE A 10 0.13 -4.57 -4.33
CA ILE A 10 0.11 -4.85 -2.91
C ILE A 10 0.99 -3.86 -2.14
N VAL A 11 2.20 -3.61 -2.65
CA VAL A 11 3.12 -2.68 -2.01
C VAL A 11 2.52 -1.27 -1.99
N ALA A 12 1.94 -0.85 -3.10
CA ALA A 12 1.33 0.48 -3.18
C ALA A 12 0.16 0.62 -2.21
N THR A 13 -0.69 -0.43 -2.12
CA THR A 13 -1.83 -0.40 -1.22
C THR A 13 -1.37 -0.38 0.24
N GLN A 14 -0.37 -1.18 0.58
CA GLN A 14 0.15 -1.20 1.94
C GLN A 14 0.76 0.14 2.32
N GLN A 15 1.48 0.76 1.41
CA GLN A 15 2.07 2.07 1.68
C GLN A 15 0.98 3.10 1.93
N GLN A 16 -0.09 3.03 1.16
CA GLN A 16 -1.21 3.95 1.32
C GLN A 16 -1.90 3.74 2.66
N GLU A 17 -2.04 2.49 3.08
CA GLU A 17 -2.64 2.17 4.37
C GLU A 17 -1.80 2.69 5.53
N ILE A 18 -0.50 2.55 5.43
CA ILE A 18 0.41 3.07 6.46
C ILE A 18 0.31 4.59 6.53
N ASP A 19 0.28 5.24 5.38
CA ASP A 19 0.16 6.68 5.31
C ASP A 19 -1.14 7.16 5.95
N THR A 20 -2.23 6.47 5.67
CA THR A 20 -3.53 6.79 6.25
C THR A 20 -3.50 6.62 7.76
N MET A 21 -2.89 5.53 8.23
CA MET A 21 -2.78 5.28 9.65
C MET A 21 -2.00 6.38 10.36
N GLN A 22 -0.92 6.83 9.76
CA GLN A 22 -0.11 7.89 10.34
C GLN A 22 -0.88 9.20 10.45
N ARG A 23 -1.71 9.48 9.45
CA ARG A 23 -2.55 10.69 9.49
C ARG A 23 -3.58 10.62 10.60
N LEU A 24 -4.14 9.43 10.83
CA LEU A 24 -5.12 9.27 11.89
C LEU A 24 -4.50 9.38 13.27
N LEU A 25 -3.27 8.95 13.42
CA LEU A 25 -2.57 9.01 14.69
C LEU A 25 -1.94 10.36 14.97
N GLY A 26 -1.73 11.09 13.91
CA GLY A 26 -0.97 12.24 14.08
C GLY A 26 -1.25 13.52 13.85
#